data_7a02b79a724d357e35de640188c25f48
#
_entry.id   7a02b79a724d357e35de640188c25f48
#
_cell.length_a   1.000
_cell.length_b   1.000
_cell.length_c   1.000
_cell.angle_alpha   90.00
_cell.angle_beta   90.00
_cell.angle_gamma   90.00
#
_symmetry.space_group_name_H-M   'P 1'
#
loop_
_entity.id
_entity.type
_entity.pdbx_description
1 polymer ?
#
loop_
_entity_poly.entity_id
_entity_poly.type
_entity_poly.pdbx_seq_one_letter_code
_entity_poly.pdbx_strand_id
1 'polypeptide(L)'
;MCGLTGVILQTKRRRKAELEEIGRIFTELLLLNQARGKDAAGLAMIRRDGTYSLCKRPGPAAKLVIEEKYAEIMGRLDNGTTCILGHTRWKTRGTEANSLNNQPIRAGAVIGTHNGTIL
;
A
#
# COMPACT_ATOMS: atom_id res chain seq x y z
N MET A 1 12.83 -6.94 -9.32
CA MET A 1 11.45 -7.48 -9.16
C MET A 1 10.75 -6.71 -8.06
N CYS A 2 9.50 -6.36 -8.30
CA CYS A 2 8.71 -5.61 -7.33
C CYS A 2 8.42 -6.40 -6.04
N GLY A 3 8.13 -5.71 -4.97
CA GLY A 3 7.65 -6.28 -3.72
C GLY A 3 6.14 -6.06 -3.56
N LEU A 4 5.43 -7.08 -3.13
CA LEU A 4 4.02 -7.03 -2.80
C LEU A 4 3.84 -7.25 -1.31
N THR A 5 2.99 -6.43 -0.69
CA THR A 5 2.64 -6.53 0.72
C THR A 5 1.13 -6.44 0.85
N GLY A 6 0.54 -7.26 1.69
CA GLY A 6 -0.89 -7.21 1.89
C GLY A 6 -1.30 -7.73 3.27
N VAL A 7 -2.37 -7.13 3.78
CA VAL A 7 -3.07 -7.58 4.97
C VAL A 7 -4.55 -7.64 4.65
N ILE A 8 -5.17 -8.79 4.89
CA ILE A 8 -6.61 -9.00 4.75
C ILE A 8 -7.18 -9.16 6.15
N LEU A 9 -8.19 -8.38 6.47
CA LEU A 9 -8.81 -8.38 7.79
C LEU A 9 -10.15 -9.10 7.74
N GLN A 10 -10.27 -10.17 8.52
CA GLN A 10 -11.56 -10.82 8.75
C GLN A 10 -12.52 -9.84 9.43
N THR A 11 -13.82 -9.99 9.16
CA THR A 11 -14.88 -9.28 9.87
C THR A 11 -14.87 -9.69 11.34
N LYS A 12 -14.27 -8.84 12.17
CA LYS A 12 -14.09 -9.06 13.60
C LYS A 12 -13.91 -7.71 14.27
N ARG A 13 -14.52 -7.52 15.43
CA ARG A 13 -14.27 -6.33 16.22
C ARG A 13 -12.90 -6.43 16.91
N ARG A 14 -12.06 -5.44 16.69
CA ARG A 14 -10.72 -5.33 17.28
C ARG A 14 -10.64 -4.08 18.15
N ARG A 15 -9.87 -4.16 19.23
CA ARG A 15 -9.50 -3.01 20.03
C ARG A 15 -8.55 -2.09 19.26
N LYS A 16 -8.51 -0.82 19.66
CA LYS A 16 -7.61 0.15 19.05
C LYS A 16 -6.14 -0.32 19.05
N ALA A 17 -5.66 -0.89 20.14
CA ALA A 17 -4.29 -1.41 20.24
C ALA A 17 -3.99 -2.52 19.24
N GLU A 18 -4.97 -3.39 18.95
CA GLU A 18 -4.83 -4.45 17.94
C GLU A 18 -4.74 -3.87 16.52
N LEU A 19 -5.55 -2.84 16.24
CA LEU A 19 -5.53 -2.15 14.94
C LEU A 19 -4.20 -1.42 14.74
N GLU A 20 -3.69 -0.75 15.75
CA GLU A 20 -2.39 -0.08 15.71
C GLU A 20 -1.26 -1.08 15.44
N GLU A 21 -1.32 -2.26 16.04
CA GLU A 21 -0.35 -3.33 15.83
C GLU A 21 -0.40 -3.86 14.38
N ILE A 22 -1.59 -4.02 13.81
CA ILE A 22 -1.77 -4.41 12.40
C ILE A 22 -1.13 -3.36 11.48
N GLY A 23 -1.36 -2.08 11.75
CA GLY A 23 -0.74 -0.99 11.00
C GLY A 23 0.78 -1.00 11.08
N ARG A 24 1.33 -1.27 12.27
CA ARG A 24 2.77 -1.40 12.50
C ARG A 24 3.35 -2.56 11.70
N ILE A 25 2.71 -3.72 11.75
CA ILE A 25 3.13 -4.91 11.01
C ILE A 25 3.13 -4.64 9.51
N PHE A 26 2.06 -4.04 8.98
CA PHE A 26 1.99 -3.68 7.57
C PHE A 26 3.14 -2.76 7.15
N THR A 27 3.41 -1.72 7.94
CA THR A 27 4.50 -0.78 7.68
C THR A 27 5.86 -1.47 7.68
N GLU A 28 6.11 -2.37 8.62
CA GLU A 28 7.35 -3.15 8.66
C GLU A 28 7.49 -4.05 7.42
N LEU A 29 6.41 -4.74 7.04
CA LEU A 29 6.41 -5.59 5.84
C LEU A 29 6.69 -4.77 4.57
N LEU A 30 6.12 -3.58 4.46
CA LEU A 30 6.37 -2.68 3.34
C LEU A 30 7.83 -2.24 3.30
N LEU A 31 8.41 -1.88 4.44
CA LEU A 31 9.82 -1.51 4.56
C LEU A 31 10.75 -2.67 4.21
N LEU A 32 10.44 -3.87 4.65
CA LEU A 32 11.22 -5.08 4.30
C LEU A 32 11.20 -5.35 2.79
N ASN A 33 10.08 -5.09 2.14
CA ASN A 33 9.94 -5.25 0.69
C ASN A 33 10.67 -4.16 -0.12
N GLN A 34 11.18 -3.11 0.52
CA GLN A 34 11.96 -2.07 -0.14
C GLN A 34 13.17 -2.64 -0.88
N ALA A 35 13.77 -3.71 -0.38
CA ALA A 35 14.88 -4.39 -1.04
C ALA A 35 14.53 -4.92 -2.43
N ARG A 36 13.25 -5.16 -2.70
CA ARG A 36 12.76 -5.66 -3.99
C ARG A 36 12.50 -4.56 -5.02
N GLY A 37 12.39 -3.32 -4.60
CA GLY A 37 12.19 -2.20 -5.51
C GLY A 37 12.26 -0.87 -4.78
N LYS A 38 13.06 0.05 -5.30
CA LYS A 38 13.32 1.36 -4.71
C LYS A 38 12.90 2.53 -5.60
N ASP A 39 12.30 2.23 -6.74
CA ASP A 39 11.94 3.26 -7.73
C ASP A 39 10.65 3.97 -7.37
N ALA A 40 9.71 3.27 -6.77
CA ALA A 40 8.48 3.84 -6.23
C ALA A 40 7.88 2.95 -5.15
N ALA A 41 7.04 3.52 -4.31
CA ALA A 41 6.29 2.79 -3.31
C ALA A 41 4.85 3.30 -3.23
N GLY A 42 3.93 2.45 -2.80
CA GLY A 42 2.52 2.79 -2.70
C GLY A 42 1.76 1.96 -1.70
N LEU A 43 0.65 2.51 -1.27
CA LEU A 43 -0.28 1.97 -0.30
C LEU A 43 -1.71 2.19 -0.78
N ALA A 44 -2.56 1.19 -0.64
CA ALA A 44 -4.01 1.33 -0.74
C ALA A 44 -4.67 0.71 0.48
N MET A 45 -5.67 1.41 1.04
CA MET A 45 -6.51 0.90 2.12
C MET A 45 -7.94 0.83 1.61
N ILE A 46 -8.54 -0.33 1.70
CA ILE A 46 -9.89 -0.61 1.21
C ILE A 46 -10.80 -0.87 2.40
N ARG A 47 -11.99 -0.29 2.36
CA ARG A 47 -12.99 -0.38 3.41
C ARG A 47 -14.19 -1.19 2.94
N ARG A 48 -14.92 -1.74 3.91
CA ARG A 48 -16.10 -2.58 3.65
C ARG A 48 -17.21 -1.84 2.92
N ASP A 49 -17.35 -0.52 3.13
CA ASP A 49 -18.34 0.31 2.46
C ASP A 49 -17.98 0.65 0.99
N GLY A 50 -16.86 0.13 0.48
CA GLY A 50 -16.37 0.39 -0.87
C GLY A 50 -15.51 1.65 -1.00
N THR A 51 -15.33 2.42 0.05
CA THR A 51 -14.40 3.55 0.03
C THR A 51 -12.96 3.06 0.09
N TYR A 52 -12.04 3.88 -0.40
CA TYR A 52 -10.62 3.54 -0.42
C TYR A 52 -9.76 4.79 -0.22
N SER A 53 -8.53 4.58 0.17
CA SER A 53 -7.49 5.59 0.22
C SER A 53 -6.26 5.07 -0.52
N LEU A 54 -5.58 5.94 -1.25
CA LEU A 54 -4.46 5.60 -2.09
C LEU A 54 -3.35 6.64 -1.92
N CYS A 55 -2.13 6.17 -1.72
CA CYS A 55 -0.95 7.02 -1.62
C CYS A 55 0.21 6.36 -2.36
N LYS A 56 0.82 7.10 -3.28
CA LYS A 56 1.97 6.64 -4.07
C LYS A 56 2.99 7.74 -4.21
N ARG A 57 4.26 7.35 -4.26
CA ARG A 57 5.33 8.30 -4.56
C ARG A 57 6.53 7.64 -5.23
N PRO A 58 7.33 8.39 -6.01
CA PRO A 58 8.65 7.96 -6.43
C PRO A 58 9.59 7.77 -5.23
N GLY A 59 10.53 6.86 -5.36
CA GLY A 59 11.53 6.57 -4.35
C GLY A 59 11.18 5.37 -3.44
N PRO A 60 12.06 5.07 -2.48
CA PRO A 60 11.91 3.88 -1.64
C PRO A 60 10.78 3.99 -0.62
N ALA A 61 10.33 2.84 -0.11
CA ALA A 61 9.28 2.78 0.91
C ALA A 61 9.59 3.60 2.16
N ALA A 62 10.86 3.70 2.56
CA ALA A 62 11.28 4.53 3.69
C ALA A 62 10.89 6.02 3.54
N LYS A 63 10.77 6.49 2.31
CA LYS A 63 10.32 7.85 2.00
C LYS A 63 8.79 7.96 2.02
N LEU A 64 8.09 6.91 1.66
CA LEU A 64 6.62 6.87 1.69
C LEU A 64 6.09 6.88 3.12
N VAL A 65 6.65 6.04 3.99
CA VAL A 65 6.12 5.83 5.35
C VAL A 65 6.26 7.04 6.26
N ILE A 66 7.11 8.00 5.92
CA ILE A 66 7.28 9.25 6.68
C ILE A 66 6.41 10.40 6.15
N GLU A 67 5.66 10.19 5.05
CA GLU A 67 4.77 11.23 4.52
C GLU A 67 3.53 11.41 5.37
N GLU A 68 3.07 12.65 5.47
CA GLU A 68 1.83 13.01 6.18
C GLU A 68 0.63 12.22 5.62
N LYS A 69 0.54 12.09 4.30
CA LYS A 69 -0.52 11.34 3.64
C LYS A 69 -0.55 9.86 4.05
N TYR A 70 0.61 9.24 4.20
CA TYR A 70 0.71 7.87 4.71
C TYR A 70 0.17 7.77 6.13
N ALA A 71 0.61 8.68 7.01
CA ALA A 71 0.15 8.72 8.40
C ALA A 71 -1.37 8.95 8.49
N GLU A 72 -1.93 9.84 7.67
CA GLU A 72 -3.38 10.07 7.59
C GLU A 72 -4.14 8.79 7.23
N ILE A 73 -3.68 8.08 6.21
CA ILE A 73 -4.34 6.83 5.78
C ILE A 73 -4.25 5.77 6.87
N MET A 74 -3.07 5.58 7.45
CA MET A 74 -2.89 4.59 8.53
C MET A 74 -3.70 4.96 9.78
N GLY A 75 -3.90 6.24 10.06
CA GLY A 75 -4.76 6.72 11.14
C GLY A 75 -6.25 6.41 10.94
N ARG A 76 -6.66 6.05 9.72
CA ARG A 76 -8.04 5.64 9.39
C ARG A 76 -8.26 4.14 9.50
N LEU A 77 -7.24 3.38 9.85
CA LEU A 77 -7.38 1.94 10.07
C LEU A 77 -8.33 1.68 11.24
N ASP A 78 -9.45 1.03 10.95
CA ASP A 78 -10.50 0.74 11.92
C ASP A 78 -11.20 -0.59 11.61
N ASN A 79 -12.26 -0.90 12.33
CA ASN A 79 -13.03 -2.13 12.13
C ASN A 79 -13.80 -2.20 10.81
N GLY A 80 -13.87 -1.11 10.06
CA GLY A 80 -14.42 -1.08 8.70
C GLY A 80 -13.39 -1.37 7.60
N THR A 81 -12.10 -1.44 7.94
CA THR A 81 -11.04 -1.78 6.99
C THR A 81 -11.07 -3.26 6.65
N THR A 82 -11.03 -3.59 5.36
CA THR A 82 -11.02 -4.99 4.89
C THR A 82 -9.66 -5.43 4.39
N CYS A 83 -8.90 -4.52 3.79
CA CYS A 83 -7.65 -4.86 3.15
C CYS A 83 -6.71 -3.65 3.11
N ILE A 84 -5.43 -3.91 3.27
CA ILE A 84 -4.36 -2.94 3.02
C ILE A 84 -3.40 -3.60 2.03
N LEU A 85 -3.12 -2.91 0.92
CA LEU A 85 -2.18 -3.35 -0.11
C LEU A 85 -0.99 -2.40 -0.16
N GLY A 86 0.20 -2.96 -0.31
CA GLY A 86 1.42 -2.21 -0.49
C GLY A 86 2.23 -2.73 -1.66
N HIS A 87 3.00 -1.85 -2.27
CA HIS A 87 3.83 -2.17 -3.42
C HIS A 87 5.15 -1.40 -3.35
N THR A 88 6.24 -2.09 -3.68
CA THR A 88 7.54 -1.48 -3.92
C THR A 88 7.96 -1.80 -5.35
N ARG A 89 8.19 -0.77 -6.14
CA ARG A 89 8.39 -0.90 -7.57
C ARG A 89 9.87 -1.03 -7.91
N TRP A 90 10.19 -2.05 -8.69
CA TRP A 90 11.39 -2.13 -9.50
C TRP A 90 10.99 -1.77 -10.94
N LYS A 91 11.47 -0.63 -11.42
CA LYS A 91 11.06 -0.08 -12.71
C LYS A 91 11.53 -0.94 -13.88
N THR A 92 10.60 -1.29 -14.75
CA THR A 92 10.89 -1.94 -16.03
C THR A 92 10.45 -1.07 -17.20
N ARG A 93 9.23 -0.51 -17.14
CA ARG A 93 8.67 0.40 -18.13
C ARG A 93 7.96 1.55 -17.45
N GLY A 94 7.97 2.72 -18.10
CA GLY A 94 7.34 3.92 -17.60
C GLY A 94 8.11 4.56 -16.45
N THR A 95 8.14 5.89 -16.45
CA THR A 95 8.83 6.64 -15.39
C THR A 95 8.06 6.58 -14.08
N GLU A 96 8.77 6.50 -12.98
CA GLU A 96 8.24 6.59 -11.61
C GLU A 96 7.71 7.99 -11.28
N ALA A 97 8.11 9.00 -12.03
CA ALA A 97 7.59 10.36 -11.88
C ALA A 97 6.10 10.46 -12.25
N ASN A 98 5.61 9.56 -13.12
CA ASN A 98 4.19 9.47 -13.44
C ASN A 98 3.52 8.49 -12.47
N SER A 99 2.66 8.99 -11.58
CA SER A 99 1.99 8.19 -10.57
C SER A 99 1.10 7.08 -11.16
N LEU A 100 0.65 7.22 -12.41
CA LEU A 100 -0.14 6.18 -13.10
C LEU A 100 0.67 4.92 -13.38
N ASN A 101 2.00 5.03 -13.43
CA ASN A 101 2.89 3.89 -13.59
C ASN A 101 3.20 3.19 -12.26
N ASN A 102 2.88 3.83 -11.13
CA ASN A 102 3.17 3.30 -9.79
C ASN A 102 1.95 2.60 -9.22
N GLN A 103 2.19 1.63 -8.35
CA GLN A 103 1.13 0.79 -7.78
C GLN A 103 0.94 1.06 -6.29
N PRO A 104 -0.20 0.73 -5.68
CA PRO A 104 -1.36 0.07 -6.27
C PRO A 104 -2.07 0.89 -7.37
N ILE A 105 -2.73 0.20 -8.29
CA ILE A 105 -3.47 0.82 -9.41
C ILE A 105 -4.96 0.59 -9.20
N ARG A 106 -5.75 1.64 -9.42
CA ARG A 106 -7.19 1.53 -9.48
C ARG A 106 -7.64 1.46 -10.94
N ALA A 107 -8.43 0.45 -11.25
CA ALA A 107 -9.07 0.27 -12.56
C ALA A 107 -10.56 -0.03 -12.34
N GLY A 108 -11.41 0.94 -12.64
CA GLY A 108 -12.85 0.83 -12.36
C GLY A 108 -13.13 0.62 -10.87
N ALA A 109 -13.77 -0.48 -10.52
CA ALA A 109 -14.10 -0.87 -9.15
C ALA A 109 -13.00 -1.73 -8.48
N VAL A 110 -11.88 -1.97 -9.16
CA VAL A 110 -10.80 -2.84 -8.66
C VAL A 110 -9.57 -2.02 -8.33
N ILE A 111 -8.94 -2.35 -7.20
CA ILE A 111 -7.60 -1.87 -6.83
C ILE A 111 -6.70 -3.10 -6.73
N GLY A 112 -5.54 -3.05 -7.35
CA GLY A 112 -4.64 -4.19 -7.37
C GLY A 112 -3.18 -3.81 -7.43
N THR A 113 -2.35 -4.82 -7.18
CA THR A 113 -0.91 -4.77 -7.32
C THR A 113 -0.45 -5.94 -8.19
N HIS A 114 0.66 -5.76 -8.87
CA HIS A 114 1.18 -6.75 -9.79
C HIS A 114 2.72 -6.77 -9.74
N ASN A 115 3.28 -7.96 -9.70
CA ASN A 115 4.72 -8.16 -9.83
C ASN A 115 5.00 -8.77 -11.20
N GLY A 116 5.50 -7.97 -12.12
CA GLY A 116 5.79 -8.39 -13.49
C GLY A 116 5.65 -7.22 -14.47
N THR A 117 5.81 -7.55 -15.75
CA THR A 117 5.65 -6.59 -16.85
C THR A 117 4.56 -7.09 -17.79
N ILE A 118 3.57 -6.25 -18.05
CA ILE A 118 2.54 -6.51 -19.05
C ILE A 118 2.99 -5.86 -20.35
N LEU A 119 3.04 -6.66 -21.39
CA LEU A 119 3.45 -6.22 -22.74
C LEU A 119 2.23 -5.88 -23.60
#